data_e80e03059af1fa6a32f9574d688e7bfd
#
_entry.id   e80e03059af1fa6a32f9574d688e7bfd
#
_cell.length_a   1.000
_cell.length_b   1.000
_cell.length_c   1.000
_cell.angle_alpha   90.00
_cell.angle_beta   90.00
_cell.angle_gamma   90.00
#
_symmetry.space_group_name_H-M   'P 1'
#
loop_
_entity.id
_entity.type
_entity.pdbx_description
1 polymer ?
#
loop_
_entity_poly.entity_id
_entity_poly.type
_entity_poly.pdbx_seq_one_letter_code
_entity_poly.pdbx_strand_id
1 'polypeptide(L)'
;MVTVLDKRLASNNLPTLAALYMGTLISLVGFATVVLVITGIPANMGMDRMAAAVAAGLCWGGALAMMFLGYKYEEASRASAIIHTFPVFVAILAVTVLGETLAAGQWIAIIVVVAGAFIISLRPTDGAGMVRMTRAFPILIGASLFTALALLTGKYALETLPVWFVYSIRNYGMVAVFVFLWRPGAFRQLFWAVRSWKTLLLLLAAEFSLAPLAVVLNVAAISLGPVSLVATLTATRPIFVFIYGTVLSLPSLKLLDEPLDRPTLAVKLVAIIMVVGGIAALTLQ
;
A
#
# COMPACT_ATOMS: atom_id res chain seq x y z
N MET A 1 -4.85 9.07 -4.63
CA MET A 1 -4.43 10.36 -4.05
C MET A 1 -3.46 10.18 -2.88
N VAL A 2 -3.78 9.37 -1.83
CA VAL A 2 -2.88 9.10 -0.69
C VAL A 2 -1.46 8.76 -1.15
N THR A 3 -1.29 7.72 -1.99
CA THR A 3 0.01 7.28 -2.55
C THR A 3 0.86 8.42 -3.11
N VAL A 4 0.23 9.37 -3.80
CA VAL A 4 0.92 10.53 -4.41
C VAL A 4 1.38 11.52 -3.34
N LEU A 5 0.55 11.76 -2.32
CA LEU A 5 0.91 12.61 -1.19
C LEU A 5 2.02 11.98 -0.34
N ASP A 6 1.93 10.68 -0.08
CA ASP A 6 2.95 9.92 0.65
C ASP A 6 4.30 9.94 -0.08
N LYS A 7 4.28 9.76 -1.41
CA LYS A 7 5.49 9.90 -2.24
C LYS A 7 6.11 11.29 -2.06
N ARG A 8 5.31 12.34 -2.10
CA ARG A 8 5.79 13.70 -1.93
C ARG A 8 6.32 13.96 -0.52
N LEU A 9 5.63 13.47 0.51
CA LEU A 9 6.11 13.55 1.90
C LEU A 9 7.42 12.80 2.07
N ALA A 10 7.52 11.57 1.56
CA ALA A 10 8.70 10.71 1.69
C ALA A 10 9.93 11.22 0.95
N SER A 11 9.74 11.91 -0.20
CA SER A 11 10.83 12.32 -1.07
C SER A 11 11.24 13.78 -0.92
N ASN A 12 10.28 14.70 -0.68
CA ASN A 12 10.52 16.13 -0.84
C ASN A 12 10.22 16.97 0.42
N ASN A 13 9.21 16.59 1.22
CA ASN A 13 8.73 17.47 2.28
C ASN A 13 9.26 17.11 3.67
N LEU A 14 9.55 15.83 3.94
CA LEU A 14 10.08 15.40 5.22
C LEU A 14 11.57 15.09 5.12
N PRO A 15 12.38 15.45 6.13
CA PRO A 15 13.83 15.29 6.06
C PRO A 15 14.26 13.83 6.09
N THR A 16 13.46 12.96 6.72
CA THR A 16 13.76 11.53 6.83
C THR A 16 12.47 10.70 6.81
N LEU A 17 12.58 9.41 6.43
CA LEU A 17 11.47 8.46 6.56
C LEU A 17 11.04 8.27 8.02
N ALA A 18 11.97 8.43 8.98
CA ALA A 18 11.63 8.34 10.39
C ALA A 18 10.65 9.44 10.84
N ALA A 19 10.73 10.64 10.25
CA ALA A 19 9.76 11.69 10.48
C ALA A 19 8.38 11.35 9.88
N LEU A 20 8.33 10.73 8.70
CA LEU A 20 7.08 10.23 8.10
C LEU A 20 6.47 9.12 8.97
N TYR A 21 7.26 8.12 9.36
CA TYR A 21 6.81 7.06 10.25
C TYR A 21 6.23 7.60 11.57
N MET A 22 6.81 8.66 12.11
CA MET A 22 6.30 9.32 13.31
C MET A 22 4.94 10.00 13.07
N GLY A 23 4.76 10.68 11.93
CA GLY A 23 3.48 11.27 11.53
C GLY A 23 2.38 10.21 11.39
N THR A 24 2.67 9.13 10.67
CA THR A 24 1.78 7.98 10.49
C THR A 24 1.45 7.31 11.83
N LEU A 25 2.46 7.11 12.71
CA LEU A 25 2.26 6.54 14.04
C LEU A 25 1.28 7.36 14.88
N ILE A 26 1.44 8.68 14.92
CA ILE A 26 0.54 9.58 15.67
C ILE A 26 -0.89 9.47 15.14
N SER A 27 -1.07 9.45 13.82
CA SER A 27 -2.37 9.27 13.18
C SER A 27 -3.00 7.92 13.56
N LEU A 28 -2.26 6.82 13.42
CA LEU A 28 -2.76 5.47 13.70
C LEU A 28 -3.19 5.31 15.16
N VAL A 29 -2.37 5.77 16.12
CA VAL A 29 -2.71 5.74 17.55
C VAL A 29 -3.96 6.56 17.83
N GLY A 30 -4.02 7.79 17.31
CA GLY A 30 -5.14 8.69 17.53
C GLY A 30 -6.46 8.09 17.04
N PHE A 31 -6.51 7.64 15.79
CA PHE A 31 -7.72 7.05 15.21
C PHE A 31 -8.09 5.71 15.84
N ALA A 32 -7.12 4.82 16.09
CA ALA A 32 -7.37 3.54 16.75
C ALA A 32 -7.99 3.74 18.15
N THR A 33 -7.44 4.68 18.93
CA THR A 33 -7.92 4.97 20.27
C THR A 33 -9.34 5.59 20.25
N VAL A 34 -9.57 6.57 19.39
CA VAL A 34 -10.89 7.20 19.25
C VAL A 34 -11.94 6.17 18.87
N VAL A 35 -11.68 5.35 17.86
CA VAL A 35 -12.63 4.30 17.44
C VAL A 35 -12.84 3.29 18.57
N LEU A 36 -11.80 2.82 19.25
CA LEU A 36 -11.92 1.85 20.32
C LEU A 36 -12.73 2.40 21.53
N VAL A 37 -12.54 3.67 21.87
CA VAL A 37 -13.31 4.33 22.96
C VAL A 37 -14.78 4.45 22.59
N ILE A 38 -15.10 4.77 21.34
CA ILE A 38 -16.49 4.92 20.88
C ILE A 38 -17.19 3.56 20.77
N THR A 39 -16.51 2.53 20.26
CA THR A 39 -17.14 1.23 19.95
C THR A 39 -17.02 0.22 21.08
N GLY A 40 -16.12 0.44 22.02
CA GLY A 40 -15.87 -0.46 23.14
C GLY A 40 -15.12 -1.74 22.75
N ILE A 41 -14.93 -2.60 23.76
CA ILE A 41 -14.28 -3.91 23.61
C ILE A 41 -15.36 -4.99 23.64
N PRO A 42 -15.44 -5.89 22.65
CA PRO A 42 -16.40 -6.99 22.64
C PRO A 42 -16.21 -7.93 23.83
N ALA A 43 -17.30 -8.44 24.40
CA ALA A 43 -17.26 -9.34 25.56
C ALA A 43 -16.68 -10.72 25.25
N ASN A 44 -16.93 -11.24 24.02
CA ASN A 44 -16.48 -12.56 23.60
C ASN A 44 -15.48 -12.43 22.45
N MET A 45 -14.22 -12.67 22.72
CA MET A 45 -13.14 -12.63 21.73
C MET A 45 -12.40 -13.96 21.69
N GLY A 46 -12.41 -14.62 20.54
CA GLY A 46 -11.50 -15.75 20.28
C GLY A 46 -10.05 -15.28 20.26
N MET A 47 -9.19 -15.94 21.01
CA MET A 47 -7.76 -15.59 21.08
C MET A 47 -7.09 -15.71 19.70
N ASP A 48 -7.49 -16.70 18.92
CA ASP A 48 -7.04 -16.93 17.54
C ASP A 48 -7.41 -15.75 16.61
N ARG A 49 -8.64 -15.25 16.73
CA ARG A 49 -9.14 -14.12 15.94
C ARG A 49 -8.48 -12.80 16.33
N MET A 50 -8.25 -12.63 17.63
CA MET A 50 -7.47 -11.49 18.15
C MET A 50 -6.03 -11.52 17.60
N ALA A 51 -5.37 -12.67 17.68
CA ALA A 51 -4.02 -12.86 17.13
C ALA A 51 -3.98 -12.58 15.63
N ALA A 52 -5.00 -13.00 14.88
CA ALA A 52 -5.12 -12.70 13.46
C ALA A 52 -5.30 -11.20 13.17
N ALA A 53 -6.07 -10.47 13.98
CA ALA A 53 -6.21 -9.02 13.85
C ALA A 53 -4.89 -8.29 14.11
N VAL A 54 -4.14 -8.71 15.13
CA VAL A 54 -2.78 -8.19 15.42
C VAL A 54 -1.83 -8.51 14.27
N ALA A 55 -1.82 -9.76 13.79
CA ALA A 55 -0.99 -10.19 12.66
C ALA A 55 -1.31 -9.39 11.39
N ALA A 56 -2.60 -9.13 11.12
CA ALA A 56 -3.01 -8.27 10.01
C ALA A 56 -2.41 -6.86 10.14
N GLY A 57 -2.38 -6.33 11.36
CA GLY A 57 -1.76 -5.04 11.66
C GLY A 57 -0.25 -5.04 11.47
N LEU A 58 0.44 -6.04 11.99
CA LEU A 58 1.90 -6.19 11.83
C LEU A 58 2.28 -6.31 10.34
N CYS A 59 1.58 -7.16 9.60
CA CYS A 59 1.81 -7.33 8.17
C CYS A 59 1.52 -6.02 7.40
N TRP A 60 0.42 -5.34 7.67
CA TRP A 60 0.11 -4.09 6.99
C TRP A 60 1.09 -2.96 7.35
N GLY A 61 1.52 -2.88 8.62
CA GLY A 61 2.57 -1.94 9.06
C GLY A 61 3.89 -2.19 8.34
N GLY A 62 4.29 -3.47 8.20
CA GLY A 62 5.46 -3.87 7.41
C GLY A 62 5.34 -3.49 5.94
N ALA A 63 4.17 -3.76 5.32
CA ALA A 63 3.87 -3.35 3.96
C ALA A 63 4.00 -1.83 3.79
N LEU A 64 3.38 -1.05 4.67
CA LEU A 64 3.39 0.41 4.61
C LEU A 64 4.79 0.99 4.80
N ALA A 65 5.58 0.45 5.72
CA ALA A 65 6.97 0.85 5.91
C ALA A 65 7.83 0.59 4.66
N MET A 66 7.66 -0.59 4.03
CA MET A 66 8.31 -0.94 2.76
C MET A 66 7.82 -0.05 1.61
N MET A 67 6.53 0.29 1.56
CA MET A 67 5.97 1.22 0.57
C MET A 67 6.63 2.59 0.68
N PHE A 68 6.69 3.18 1.86
CA PHE A 68 7.34 4.48 2.07
C PHE A 68 8.82 4.45 1.70
N LEU A 69 9.52 3.35 2.01
CA LEU A 69 10.90 3.16 1.57
C LEU A 69 11.00 3.05 0.05
N GLY A 70 10.10 2.31 -0.59
CA GLY A 70 10.02 2.18 -2.04
C GLY A 70 9.73 3.52 -2.73
N TYR A 71 8.83 4.33 -2.19
CA TYR A 71 8.54 5.68 -2.71
C TYR A 71 9.74 6.63 -2.68
N LYS A 72 10.71 6.39 -1.82
CA LYS A 72 11.95 7.17 -1.82
C LYS A 72 12.81 6.91 -3.07
N TYR A 73 12.75 5.69 -3.60
CA TYR A 73 13.61 5.25 -4.71
C TYR A 73 12.88 5.12 -6.05
N GLU A 74 11.53 5.11 -6.04
CA GLU A 74 10.73 4.88 -7.22
C GLU A 74 9.60 5.90 -7.40
N GLU A 75 9.16 6.08 -8.63
CA GLU A 75 8.01 6.91 -8.98
C GLU A 75 6.71 6.34 -8.40
N ALA A 76 5.75 7.21 -8.09
CA ALA A 76 4.48 6.78 -7.47
C ALA A 76 3.70 5.82 -8.37
N SER A 77 3.66 6.07 -9.68
CA SER A 77 2.98 5.23 -10.67
C SER A 77 3.58 3.83 -10.77
N ARG A 78 4.91 3.72 -10.84
CA ARG A 78 5.64 2.44 -10.89
C ARG A 78 5.51 1.66 -9.58
N ALA A 79 5.75 2.33 -8.46
CA ALA A 79 5.62 1.72 -7.14
C ALA A 79 4.20 1.19 -6.90
N SER A 80 3.17 1.97 -7.27
CA SER A 80 1.78 1.54 -7.15
C SER A 80 1.50 0.28 -7.95
N ALA A 81 1.97 0.17 -9.20
CA ALA A 81 1.74 -1.03 -10.02
C ALA A 81 2.39 -2.28 -9.41
N ILE A 82 3.62 -2.16 -8.88
CA ILE A 82 4.33 -3.28 -8.26
C ILE A 82 3.64 -3.72 -6.96
N ILE A 83 3.26 -2.78 -6.08
CA ILE A 83 2.60 -3.09 -4.82
C ILE A 83 1.25 -3.80 -5.07
N HIS A 84 0.50 -3.37 -6.08
CA HIS A 84 -0.82 -3.94 -6.38
C HIS A 84 -0.77 -5.29 -7.11
N THR A 85 0.39 -5.97 -7.16
CA THR A 85 0.48 -7.39 -7.52
C THR A 85 0.10 -8.32 -6.36
N PHE A 86 -0.24 -7.82 -5.17
CA PHE A 86 -0.58 -8.62 -4.00
C PHE A 86 -1.66 -9.70 -4.24
N PRO A 87 -2.64 -9.57 -5.18
CA PRO A 87 -3.60 -10.65 -5.44
C PRO A 87 -2.94 -11.92 -5.99
N VAL A 88 -1.79 -11.79 -6.66
CA VAL A 88 -0.99 -12.94 -7.09
C VAL A 88 -0.51 -13.73 -5.87
N PHE A 89 -0.02 -13.06 -4.83
CA PHE A 89 0.39 -13.72 -3.59
C PHE A 89 -0.81 -14.33 -2.85
N VAL A 90 -1.99 -13.68 -2.88
CA VAL A 90 -3.23 -14.25 -2.33
C VAL A 90 -3.54 -15.56 -3.04
N ALA A 91 -3.50 -15.59 -4.37
CA ALA A 91 -3.76 -16.80 -5.16
C ALA A 91 -2.74 -17.92 -4.89
N ILE A 92 -1.43 -17.59 -4.82
CA ILE A 92 -0.38 -18.55 -4.50
C ILE A 92 -0.59 -19.14 -3.09
N LEU A 93 -0.92 -18.30 -2.10
CA LEU A 93 -1.18 -18.75 -0.73
C LEU A 93 -2.45 -19.62 -0.65
N ALA A 94 -3.48 -19.31 -1.44
CA ALA A 94 -4.68 -20.14 -1.53
C ALA A 94 -4.35 -21.55 -2.05
N VAL A 95 -3.52 -21.68 -3.08
CA VAL A 95 -3.06 -22.98 -3.60
C VAL A 95 -2.19 -23.71 -2.59
N THR A 96 -1.20 -23.04 -2.00
CA THR A 96 -0.16 -23.72 -1.19
C THR A 96 -0.63 -24.02 0.24
N VAL A 97 -1.49 -23.19 0.82
CA VAL A 97 -1.93 -23.30 2.22
C VAL A 97 -3.32 -23.92 2.33
N LEU A 98 -4.24 -23.53 1.43
CA LEU A 98 -5.63 -24.00 1.46
C LEU A 98 -5.87 -25.18 0.53
N GLY A 99 -4.89 -25.59 -0.31
CA GLY A 99 -5.01 -26.68 -1.27
C GLY A 99 -5.98 -26.38 -2.42
N GLU A 100 -6.26 -25.11 -2.69
CA GLU A 100 -7.12 -24.71 -3.80
C GLU A 100 -6.46 -25.02 -5.15
N THR A 101 -7.27 -25.27 -6.18
CA THR A 101 -6.78 -25.50 -7.54
C THR A 101 -7.09 -24.29 -8.41
N LEU A 102 -6.10 -23.80 -9.14
CA LEU A 102 -6.27 -22.73 -10.11
C LEU A 102 -6.48 -23.27 -11.51
N ALA A 103 -7.43 -22.71 -12.24
CA ALA A 103 -7.63 -22.98 -13.66
C ALA A 103 -6.43 -22.50 -14.50
N ALA A 104 -6.23 -23.08 -15.69
CA ALA A 104 -5.14 -22.69 -16.59
C ALA A 104 -5.16 -21.19 -16.94
N GLY A 105 -6.36 -20.60 -17.11
CA GLY A 105 -6.53 -19.16 -17.34
C GLY A 105 -6.00 -18.30 -16.20
N GLN A 106 -6.17 -18.74 -14.95
CA GLN A 106 -5.67 -18.04 -13.76
C GLN A 106 -4.14 -18.08 -13.69
N TRP A 107 -3.50 -19.19 -14.06
CA TRP A 107 -2.05 -19.27 -14.17
C TRP A 107 -1.49 -18.32 -15.24
N ILE A 108 -2.17 -18.23 -16.41
CA ILE A 108 -1.81 -17.25 -17.44
C ILE A 108 -1.95 -15.82 -16.92
N ALA A 109 -3.02 -15.52 -16.20
CA ALA A 109 -3.25 -14.22 -15.58
C ALA A 109 -2.12 -13.85 -14.59
N ILE A 110 -1.66 -14.78 -13.74
CA ILE A 110 -0.52 -14.60 -12.86
C ILE A 110 0.75 -14.23 -13.64
N ILE A 111 1.04 -14.97 -14.72
CA ILE A 111 2.21 -14.68 -15.57
C ILE A 111 2.13 -13.28 -16.17
N VAL A 112 0.96 -12.87 -16.65
CA VAL A 112 0.74 -11.52 -17.21
C VAL A 112 0.97 -10.42 -16.15
N VAL A 113 0.45 -10.62 -14.92
CA VAL A 113 0.68 -9.68 -13.80
C VAL A 113 2.16 -9.56 -13.47
N VAL A 114 2.85 -10.69 -13.33
CA VAL A 114 4.28 -10.72 -13.00
C VAL A 114 5.11 -10.06 -14.12
N ALA A 115 4.79 -10.35 -15.38
CA ALA A 115 5.45 -9.73 -16.53
C ALA A 115 5.23 -8.20 -16.55
N GLY A 116 4.00 -7.74 -16.30
CA GLY A 116 3.69 -6.31 -16.17
C GLY A 116 4.47 -5.63 -15.06
N ALA A 117 4.53 -6.24 -13.87
CA ALA A 117 5.31 -5.71 -12.73
C ALA A 117 6.81 -5.70 -13.02
N PHE A 118 7.32 -6.69 -13.76
CA PHE A 118 8.71 -6.73 -14.19
C PHE A 118 9.00 -5.62 -15.21
N ILE A 119 8.19 -5.49 -16.26
CA ILE A 119 8.34 -4.46 -17.29
C ILE A 119 8.37 -3.06 -16.70
N ILE A 120 7.44 -2.74 -15.77
CA ILE A 120 7.38 -1.41 -15.17
C ILE A 120 8.58 -1.12 -14.26
N SER A 121 9.26 -2.15 -13.75
CA SER A 121 10.45 -2.02 -12.90
C SER A 121 11.73 -1.76 -13.68
N LEU A 122 11.72 -1.97 -15.00
CA LEU A 122 12.88 -1.79 -15.84
C LEU A 122 13.12 -0.31 -16.15
N ARG A 123 14.38 0.11 -16.06
CA ARG A 123 14.83 1.46 -16.45
C ARG A 123 15.94 1.39 -17.48
N PRO A 124 15.88 2.19 -18.55
CA PRO A 124 17.03 2.36 -19.42
C PRO A 124 18.22 2.89 -18.61
N THR A 125 19.41 2.38 -18.89
CA THR A 125 20.65 2.91 -18.32
C THR A 125 21.32 3.78 -19.38
N ASP A 126 21.63 5.03 -19.00
CA ASP A 126 22.27 5.96 -19.90
C ASP A 126 23.59 5.37 -20.46
N GLY A 127 23.71 5.32 -21.80
CA GLY A 127 24.93 5.05 -22.52
C GLY A 127 25.30 3.59 -22.82
N ALA A 128 24.56 2.59 -22.31
CA ALA A 128 24.99 1.18 -22.51
C ALA A 128 23.97 0.26 -23.18
N GLY A 129 22.80 0.74 -23.57
CA GLY A 129 21.69 -0.14 -24.03
C GLY A 129 21.22 -1.19 -23.01
N MET A 130 21.77 -1.13 -21.78
CA MET A 130 21.44 -2.05 -20.69
C MET A 130 20.22 -1.55 -19.93
N VAL A 131 19.32 -2.47 -19.62
CA VAL A 131 18.14 -2.23 -18.79
C VAL A 131 18.42 -2.76 -17.39
N ARG A 132 18.24 -1.94 -16.37
CA ARG A 132 18.43 -2.32 -14.97
C ARG A 132 17.09 -2.35 -14.23
N MET A 133 16.92 -3.36 -13.40
CA MET A 133 15.81 -3.42 -12.45
C MET A 133 16.02 -2.37 -11.35
N THR A 134 14.95 -1.64 -11.01
CA THR A 134 15.01 -0.65 -9.92
C THR A 134 15.36 -1.31 -8.59
N ARG A 135 16.14 -0.63 -7.75
CA ARG A 135 16.45 -1.07 -6.39
C ARG A 135 15.22 -1.17 -5.48
N ALA A 136 14.17 -0.46 -5.82
CA ALA A 136 12.91 -0.49 -5.09
C ALA A 136 12.09 -1.78 -5.36
N PHE A 137 12.33 -2.49 -6.47
CA PHE A 137 11.53 -3.65 -6.88
C PHE A 137 11.40 -4.73 -5.79
N PRO A 138 12.49 -5.27 -5.22
CA PRO A 138 12.36 -6.31 -4.18
C PRO A 138 11.66 -5.79 -2.92
N ILE A 139 11.84 -4.51 -2.56
CA ILE A 139 11.17 -3.88 -1.43
C ILE A 139 9.66 -3.82 -1.67
N LEU A 140 9.25 -3.40 -2.88
CA LEU A 140 7.85 -3.25 -3.26
C LEU A 140 7.15 -4.60 -3.44
N ILE A 141 7.86 -5.63 -3.92
CA ILE A 141 7.36 -7.01 -3.94
C ILE A 141 7.17 -7.54 -2.52
N GLY A 142 8.10 -7.25 -1.61
CA GLY A 142 7.93 -7.55 -0.18
C GLY A 142 6.69 -6.86 0.40
N ALA A 143 6.47 -5.58 0.10
CA ALA A 143 5.27 -4.85 0.49
C ALA A 143 3.99 -5.50 -0.05
N SER A 144 4.02 -5.99 -1.30
CA SER A 144 2.92 -6.72 -1.94
C SER A 144 2.61 -8.03 -1.19
N LEU A 145 3.62 -8.82 -0.85
CA LEU A 145 3.46 -10.05 -0.05
C LEU A 145 2.87 -9.77 1.33
N PHE A 146 3.43 -8.78 2.06
CA PHE A 146 2.89 -8.39 3.35
C PHE A 146 1.46 -7.86 3.27
N THR A 147 1.09 -7.18 2.18
CA THR A 147 -0.29 -6.76 1.91
C THR A 147 -1.22 -7.97 1.76
N ALA A 148 -0.80 -9.02 1.02
CA ALA A 148 -1.57 -10.25 0.88
C ALA A 148 -1.80 -10.95 2.23
N LEU A 149 -0.73 -11.10 3.04
CA LEU A 149 -0.83 -11.68 4.38
C LEU A 149 -1.77 -10.87 5.29
N ALA A 150 -1.69 -9.53 5.24
CA ALA A 150 -2.57 -8.65 6.01
C ALA A 150 -4.04 -8.80 5.61
N LEU A 151 -4.34 -9.00 4.32
CA LEU A 151 -5.70 -9.22 3.84
C LEU A 151 -6.26 -10.56 4.32
N LEU A 152 -5.50 -11.63 4.19
CA LEU A 152 -5.93 -12.97 4.60
C LEU A 152 -6.16 -13.04 6.11
N THR A 153 -5.20 -12.58 6.91
CA THR A 153 -5.33 -12.58 8.38
C THR A 153 -6.43 -11.62 8.85
N GLY A 154 -6.58 -10.47 8.17
CA GLY A 154 -7.66 -9.53 8.46
C GLY A 154 -9.05 -10.09 8.16
N LYS A 155 -9.22 -10.82 7.04
CA LYS A 155 -10.47 -11.50 6.71
C LYS A 155 -10.84 -12.55 7.77
N TYR A 156 -9.87 -13.38 8.15
CA TYR A 156 -10.09 -14.38 9.20
C TYR A 156 -10.54 -13.74 10.53
N ALA A 157 -9.97 -12.61 10.92
CA ALA A 157 -10.39 -11.87 12.11
C ALA A 157 -11.83 -11.33 11.97
N LEU A 158 -12.21 -10.83 10.79
CA LEU A 158 -13.50 -10.23 10.51
C LEU A 158 -14.68 -11.24 10.44
N GLU A 159 -14.40 -12.54 10.40
CA GLU A 159 -15.46 -13.56 10.42
C GLU A 159 -16.27 -13.54 11.72
N THR A 160 -15.66 -13.16 12.85
CA THR A 160 -16.30 -13.18 14.16
C THR A 160 -16.18 -11.88 14.94
N LEU A 161 -15.14 -11.09 14.68
CA LEU A 161 -14.91 -9.83 15.40
C LEU A 161 -15.60 -8.66 14.69
N PRO A 162 -16.12 -7.67 15.45
CA PRO A 162 -16.71 -6.47 14.89
C PRO A 162 -15.68 -5.66 14.06
N VAL A 163 -16.13 -5.10 12.95
CA VAL A 163 -15.31 -4.36 11.98
C VAL A 163 -14.48 -3.26 12.64
N TRP A 164 -15.10 -2.46 13.50
CA TRP A 164 -14.44 -1.34 14.18
C TRP A 164 -13.41 -1.77 15.21
N PHE A 165 -13.67 -2.90 15.87
CA PHE A 165 -12.69 -3.50 16.78
C PHE A 165 -11.47 -4.02 16.01
N VAL A 166 -11.68 -4.77 14.91
CA VAL A 166 -10.61 -5.23 14.03
C VAL A 166 -9.83 -4.05 13.47
N TYR A 167 -10.50 -2.96 13.06
CA TYR A 167 -9.86 -1.73 12.63
C TYR A 167 -8.88 -1.20 13.69
N SER A 168 -9.33 -1.08 14.94
CA SER A 168 -8.51 -0.54 16.03
C SER A 168 -7.32 -1.45 16.36
N ILE A 169 -7.55 -2.76 16.52
CA ILE A 169 -6.49 -3.73 16.83
C ILE A 169 -5.46 -3.81 15.69
N ARG A 170 -5.90 -3.81 14.44
CA ARG A 170 -5.02 -3.75 13.28
C ARG A 170 -4.16 -2.49 13.29
N ASN A 171 -4.72 -1.33 13.58
CA ASN A 171 -3.94 -0.09 13.67
C ASN A 171 -2.90 -0.14 14.80
N TYR A 172 -3.21 -0.73 15.96
CA TYR A 172 -2.21 -0.94 17.02
C TYR A 172 -1.11 -1.92 16.59
N GLY A 173 -1.44 -2.95 15.82
CA GLY A 173 -0.42 -3.82 15.20
C GLY A 173 0.50 -3.05 14.26
N MET A 174 -0.03 -2.13 13.45
CA MET A 174 0.78 -1.22 12.61
C MET A 174 1.67 -0.30 13.45
N VAL A 175 1.12 0.26 14.53
CA VAL A 175 1.87 1.10 15.49
C VAL A 175 3.09 0.34 16.03
N ALA A 176 2.95 -0.94 16.39
CA ALA A 176 4.06 -1.74 16.89
C ALA A 176 5.23 -1.79 15.88
N VAL A 177 4.95 -1.91 14.59
CA VAL A 177 5.99 -1.85 13.53
C VAL A 177 6.68 -0.49 13.50
N PHE A 178 5.93 0.60 13.54
CA PHE A 178 6.53 1.95 13.50
C PHE A 178 7.26 2.31 14.78
N VAL A 179 6.85 1.79 15.94
CA VAL A 179 7.62 1.88 17.19
C VAL A 179 8.95 1.13 17.07
N PHE A 180 8.95 -0.06 16.47
CA PHE A 180 10.19 -0.81 16.22
C PHE A 180 11.14 -0.08 15.26
N LEU A 181 10.59 0.62 14.26
CA LEU A 181 11.35 1.42 13.29
C LEU A 181 11.67 2.84 13.80
N TRP A 182 11.26 3.17 15.00
CA TRP A 182 11.48 4.49 15.57
C TRP A 182 12.97 4.82 15.72
N ARG A 183 13.30 6.07 15.46
CA ARG A 183 14.66 6.59 15.62
C ARG A 183 14.68 7.81 16.52
N PRO A 184 15.68 7.95 17.39
CA PRO A 184 15.88 9.14 18.19
C PRO A 184 15.91 10.40 17.30
N GLY A 185 15.16 11.42 17.70
CA GLY A 185 15.08 12.68 16.94
C GLY A 185 13.99 12.73 15.85
N ALA A 186 13.31 11.62 15.50
CA ALA A 186 12.24 11.60 14.52
C ALA A 186 11.11 12.58 14.85
N PHE A 187 10.69 12.65 16.12
CA PHE A 187 9.69 13.59 16.59
C PHE A 187 10.14 15.05 16.38
N ARG A 188 11.39 15.37 16.75
CA ARG A 188 11.95 16.72 16.55
C ARG A 188 12.00 17.09 15.07
N GLN A 189 12.40 16.16 14.21
CA GLN A 189 12.43 16.38 12.76
C GLN A 189 11.04 16.63 12.20
N LEU A 190 10.03 15.85 12.62
CA LEU A 190 8.64 16.08 12.25
C LEU A 190 8.17 17.45 12.72
N PHE A 191 8.40 17.79 13.99
CA PHE A 191 8.00 19.06 14.58
C PHE A 191 8.56 20.27 13.81
N TRP A 192 9.83 20.21 13.40
CA TRP A 192 10.42 21.27 12.59
C TRP A 192 9.86 21.31 11.17
N ALA A 193 9.61 20.15 10.56
CA ALA A 193 9.07 20.06 9.20
C ALA A 193 7.64 20.63 9.11
N VAL A 194 6.79 20.37 10.11
CA VAL A 194 5.40 20.84 10.12
C VAL A 194 5.25 22.34 10.41
N ARG A 195 6.34 23.07 10.74
CA ARG A 195 6.35 24.55 10.76
C ARG A 195 6.10 25.13 9.37
N SER A 196 6.45 24.42 8.31
CA SER A 196 6.04 24.76 6.97
C SER A 196 4.56 24.46 6.79
N TRP A 197 3.74 25.48 6.53
CA TRP A 197 2.30 25.33 6.30
C TRP A 197 1.98 24.33 5.18
N LYS A 198 2.79 24.31 4.13
CA LYS A 198 2.65 23.35 3.01
C LYS A 198 2.85 21.90 3.47
N THR A 199 3.89 21.65 4.27
CA THR A 199 4.17 20.30 4.81
C THR A 199 3.08 19.88 5.80
N LEU A 200 2.63 20.79 6.66
CA LEU A 200 1.53 20.52 7.59
C LEU A 200 0.24 20.15 6.86
N LEU A 201 -0.17 20.93 5.86
CA LEU A 201 -1.37 20.63 5.07
C LEU A 201 -1.27 19.29 4.34
N LEU A 202 -0.10 18.97 3.74
CA LEU A 202 0.12 17.70 3.08
C LEU A 202 0.02 16.53 4.07
N LEU A 203 0.62 16.66 5.25
CA LEU A 203 0.57 15.64 6.29
C LEU A 203 -0.86 15.44 6.82
N LEU A 204 -1.58 16.52 7.10
CA LEU A 204 -2.98 16.46 7.54
C LEU A 204 -3.88 15.83 6.47
N ALA A 205 -3.70 16.20 5.21
CA ALA A 205 -4.47 15.63 4.11
C ALA A 205 -4.16 14.14 3.90
N ALA A 206 -2.88 13.75 3.89
CA ALA A 206 -2.47 12.36 3.65
C ALA A 206 -2.78 11.46 4.83
N GLU A 207 -2.18 11.75 6.00
CA GLU A 207 -2.12 10.84 7.15
C GLU A 207 -3.31 10.99 8.11
N PHE A 208 -3.89 12.20 8.21
CA PHE A 208 -4.96 12.47 9.17
C PHE A 208 -6.36 12.57 8.55
N SER A 209 -6.49 12.56 7.21
CA SER A 209 -7.78 12.60 6.54
C SER A 209 -7.96 11.43 5.57
N LEU A 210 -7.18 11.40 4.48
CA LEU A 210 -7.40 10.44 3.39
C LEU A 210 -6.97 9.01 3.76
N ALA A 211 -5.85 8.83 4.49
CA ALA A 211 -5.39 7.50 4.85
C ALA A 211 -6.34 6.81 5.85
N PRO A 212 -6.76 7.42 6.97
CA PRO A 212 -7.75 6.82 7.86
C PRO A 212 -9.06 6.50 7.16
N LEU A 213 -9.59 7.42 6.35
CA LEU A 213 -10.79 7.18 5.56
C LEU A 213 -10.62 5.99 4.60
N ALA A 214 -9.49 5.90 3.91
CA ALA A 214 -9.21 4.79 3.01
C ALA A 214 -9.11 3.44 3.75
N VAL A 215 -8.52 3.42 4.95
CA VAL A 215 -8.44 2.21 5.79
C VAL A 215 -9.82 1.79 6.26
N VAL A 216 -10.65 2.71 6.75
CA VAL A 216 -12.05 2.45 7.15
C VAL A 216 -12.83 1.86 5.99
N LEU A 217 -12.81 2.50 4.82
CA LEU A 217 -13.51 2.04 3.63
C LEU A 217 -13.02 0.66 3.17
N ASN A 218 -11.70 0.40 3.26
CA ASN A 218 -11.13 -0.90 2.92
C ASN A 218 -11.57 -2.01 3.87
N VAL A 219 -11.54 -1.77 5.18
CA VAL A 219 -11.98 -2.76 6.18
C VAL A 219 -13.49 -3.02 6.04
N ALA A 220 -14.29 -1.97 5.84
CA ALA A 220 -15.72 -2.11 5.58
C ALA A 220 -15.99 -2.91 4.28
N ALA A 221 -15.27 -2.64 3.19
CA ALA A 221 -15.43 -3.39 1.95
C ALA A 221 -15.11 -4.89 2.12
N ILE A 222 -14.05 -5.23 2.86
CA ILE A 222 -13.66 -6.62 3.16
C ILE A 222 -14.73 -7.32 4.02
N SER A 223 -15.41 -6.60 4.92
CA SER A 223 -16.48 -7.17 5.74
C SER A 223 -17.75 -7.46 4.93
N LEU A 224 -18.05 -6.64 3.94
CA LEU A 224 -19.30 -6.69 3.16
C LEU A 224 -19.25 -7.65 1.96
N GLY A 225 -18.06 -8.04 1.48
CA GLY A 225 -17.95 -8.83 0.26
C GLY A 225 -16.78 -9.80 0.22
N PRO A 226 -16.69 -10.59 -0.88
CA PRO A 226 -15.57 -11.49 -1.12
C PRO A 226 -14.25 -10.71 -1.22
N VAL A 227 -13.19 -11.25 -0.61
CA VAL A 227 -11.86 -10.63 -0.64
C VAL A 227 -11.35 -10.49 -2.09
N SER A 228 -11.65 -11.46 -2.93
CA SER A 228 -11.29 -11.43 -4.36
C SER A 228 -11.85 -10.21 -5.08
N LEU A 229 -13.13 -9.90 -4.88
CA LEU A 229 -13.77 -8.72 -5.48
C LEU A 229 -13.16 -7.42 -4.96
N VAL A 230 -12.95 -7.31 -3.65
CA VAL A 230 -12.31 -6.13 -3.04
C VAL A 230 -10.87 -5.98 -3.52
N ALA A 231 -10.12 -7.08 -3.64
CA ALA A 231 -8.77 -7.10 -4.17
C ALA A 231 -8.73 -6.61 -5.63
N THR A 232 -9.66 -7.09 -6.49
CA THR A 232 -9.76 -6.67 -7.89
C THR A 232 -10.04 -5.17 -8.01
N LEU A 233 -11.04 -4.66 -7.28
CA LEU A 233 -11.36 -3.25 -7.27
C LEU A 233 -10.20 -2.40 -6.75
N THR A 234 -9.51 -2.86 -5.71
CA THR A 234 -8.33 -2.19 -5.16
C THR A 234 -7.17 -2.18 -6.15
N ALA A 235 -7.02 -3.23 -6.96
CA ALA A 235 -5.97 -3.35 -7.97
C ALA A 235 -6.13 -2.36 -9.15
N THR A 236 -7.23 -1.65 -9.25
CA THR A 236 -7.38 -0.54 -10.23
C THR A 236 -6.64 0.74 -9.80
N ARG A 237 -6.19 0.83 -8.54
CA ARG A 237 -5.47 2.02 -8.02
C ARG A 237 -4.27 2.48 -8.84
N PRO A 238 -3.42 1.61 -9.42
CA PRO A 238 -2.32 2.04 -10.27
C PRO A 238 -2.73 2.93 -11.44
N ILE A 239 -3.91 2.71 -12.02
CA ILE A 239 -4.45 3.56 -13.10
C ILE A 239 -4.63 5.00 -12.60
N PHE A 240 -5.28 5.16 -11.46
CA PHE A 240 -5.51 6.47 -10.86
C PHE A 240 -4.21 7.14 -10.41
N VAL A 241 -3.28 6.36 -9.85
CA VAL A 241 -1.96 6.89 -9.44
C VAL A 241 -1.17 7.35 -10.66
N PHE A 242 -1.22 6.61 -11.76
CA PHE A 242 -0.59 7.00 -13.03
C PHE A 242 -1.20 8.32 -13.56
N ILE A 243 -2.52 8.44 -13.58
CA ILE A 243 -3.21 9.66 -14.03
C ILE A 243 -2.82 10.83 -13.13
N TYR A 244 -2.94 10.69 -11.82
CA TYR A 244 -2.57 11.77 -10.88
C TYR A 244 -1.07 12.08 -10.93
N GLY A 245 -0.21 11.07 -11.01
CA GLY A 245 1.23 11.23 -11.15
C GLY A 245 1.59 12.04 -12.39
N THR A 246 1.01 11.69 -13.53
CA THR A 246 1.21 12.40 -14.80
C THR A 246 0.69 13.85 -14.72
N VAL A 247 -0.54 14.06 -14.26
CA VAL A 247 -1.15 15.40 -14.17
C VAL A 247 -0.37 16.31 -13.21
N LEU A 248 0.00 15.80 -12.03
CA LEU A 248 0.72 16.58 -11.02
C LEU A 248 2.20 16.82 -11.36
N SER A 249 2.74 16.12 -12.36
CA SER A 249 4.08 16.34 -12.90
C SER A 249 4.11 17.32 -14.08
N LEU A 250 2.95 17.79 -14.55
CA LEU A 250 2.89 18.78 -15.64
C LEU A 250 3.67 20.05 -15.25
N PRO A 251 4.31 20.73 -16.24
CA PRO A 251 5.12 21.93 -16.02
C PRO A 251 4.37 23.07 -15.30
N SER A 252 3.05 23.11 -15.43
CA SER A 252 2.18 24.09 -14.76
C SER A 252 2.01 23.84 -13.25
N LEU A 253 2.09 22.59 -12.80
CA LEU A 253 1.84 22.22 -11.42
C LEU A 253 3.15 21.88 -10.66
N LYS A 254 4.05 21.12 -11.28
CA LYS A 254 5.36 20.69 -10.72
C LYS A 254 5.29 20.18 -9.28
N LEU A 255 4.25 19.40 -8.99
CA LEU A 255 4.05 18.84 -7.66
C LEU A 255 4.74 17.48 -7.49
N LEU A 256 5.04 16.78 -8.58
CA LEU A 256 5.79 15.54 -8.66
C LEU A 256 6.81 15.63 -9.80
N ASP A 257 7.82 14.75 -9.75
CA ASP A 257 8.90 14.67 -10.74
C ASP A 257 8.81 13.32 -11.49
N GLU A 258 7.64 13.00 -12.10
CA GLU A 258 7.53 11.82 -12.95
C GLU A 258 7.90 12.19 -14.40
N PRO A 259 8.66 11.32 -15.11
CA PRO A 259 8.96 11.51 -16.52
C PRO A 259 7.70 11.56 -17.37
N LEU A 260 7.61 12.57 -18.23
CA LEU A 260 6.46 12.81 -19.12
C LEU A 260 6.77 12.50 -20.59
N ASP A 261 7.94 11.91 -20.89
CA ASP A 261 8.30 11.52 -22.24
C ASP A 261 7.40 10.37 -22.75
N ARG A 262 7.04 10.44 -24.01
CA ARG A 262 6.08 9.51 -24.64
C ARG A 262 6.48 8.03 -24.50
N PRO A 263 7.75 7.62 -24.69
CA PRO A 263 8.13 6.21 -24.51
C PRO A 263 7.91 5.71 -23.08
N THR A 264 8.32 6.50 -22.08
CA THR A 264 8.14 6.14 -20.67
C THR A 264 6.65 6.03 -20.30
N LEU A 265 5.82 6.98 -20.74
CA LEU A 265 4.39 6.94 -20.49
C LEU A 265 3.73 5.71 -21.15
N ALA A 266 4.13 5.37 -22.38
CA ALA A 266 3.61 4.19 -23.08
C ALA A 266 3.97 2.90 -22.35
N VAL A 267 5.22 2.73 -21.94
CA VAL A 267 5.68 1.55 -21.15
C VAL A 267 4.92 1.45 -19.83
N LYS A 268 4.75 2.55 -19.10
CA LYS A 268 3.99 2.58 -17.85
C LYS A 268 2.53 2.17 -18.08
N LEU A 269 1.89 2.73 -19.13
CA LEU A 269 0.48 2.43 -19.44
C LEU A 269 0.30 0.95 -19.77
N VAL A 270 1.12 0.40 -20.66
CA VAL A 270 1.06 -1.03 -21.03
C VAL A 270 1.26 -1.92 -19.82
N ALA A 271 2.28 -1.65 -19.01
CA ALA A 271 2.56 -2.44 -17.81
C ALA A 271 1.42 -2.36 -16.77
N ILE A 272 0.83 -1.18 -16.58
CA ILE A 272 -0.34 -1.00 -15.68
C ILE A 272 -1.55 -1.77 -16.21
N ILE A 273 -1.81 -1.74 -17.53
CA ILE A 273 -2.90 -2.51 -18.14
C ILE A 273 -2.66 -4.01 -17.96
N MET A 274 -1.42 -4.50 -18.11
CA MET A 274 -1.09 -5.91 -17.86
C MET A 274 -1.34 -6.28 -16.40
N VAL A 275 -0.91 -5.47 -15.43
CA VAL A 275 -1.13 -5.74 -14.01
C VAL A 275 -2.61 -5.73 -13.67
N VAL A 276 -3.32 -4.67 -14.03
CA VAL A 276 -4.75 -4.51 -13.68
C VAL A 276 -5.62 -5.52 -14.43
N GLY A 277 -5.39 -5.69 -15.72
CA GLY A 277 -6.13 -6.66 -16.55
C GLY A 277 -5.86 -8.10 -16.14
N GLY A 278 -4.60 -8.44 -15.84
CA GLY A 278 -4.23 -9.75 -15.33
C GLY A 278 -4.87 -10.06 -13.96
N ILE A 279 -4.92 -9.07 -13.04
CA ILE A 279 -5.60 -9.24 -11.75
C ILE A 279 -7.10 -9.42 -11.95
N ALA A 280 -7.73 -8.64 -12.82
CA ALA A 280 -9.14 -8.81 -13.15
C ALA A 280 -9.41 -10.20 -13.72
N ALA A 281 -8.58 -10.70 -14.64
CA ALA A 281 -8.69 -12.06 -15.17
C ALA A 281 -8.46 -13.15 -14.11
N LEU A 282 -7.56 -12.91 -13.13
CA LEU A 282 -7.30 -13.85 -12.04
C LEU A 282 -8.48 -14.00 -11.08
N THR A 283 -9.20 -12.91 -10.82
CA THR A 283 -10.18 -12.84 -9.73
C THR A 283 -11.63 -12.93 -10.16
N LEU A 284 -11.92 -12.76 -11.47
CA LEU A 284 -13.27 -12.82 -12.04
C LEU A 284 -13.59 -14.17 -12.73
N GLN A 285 -12.63 -15.09 -12.79
CA GLN A 285 -12.83 -16.48 -13.22
C GLN A 285 -13.14 -17.36 -12.02
#